data_affe985d77cbc9612f37c105152711d6
#
_entry.id   affe985d77cbc9612f37c105152711d6
#
_cell.length_a   1.000
_cell.length_b   1.000
_cell.length_c   1.000
_cell.angle_alpha   90.00
_cell.angle_beta   90.00
_cell.angle_gamma   90.00
#
_symmetry.space_group_name_H-M   'P 1'
#
loop_
_entity.id
_entity.type
_entity.pdbx_description
1 polymer ?
#
loop_
_entity_poly.entity_id
_entity_poly.type
_entity_poly.pdbx_seq_one_letter_code
_entity_poly.pdbx_strand_id
1 'polypeptide(L)'
;MTSSLNSGLATSLAASSLLSEPDSQRYLSQAKAQRKPFVTFLIENDIIDSKALADFCELEYGVPLLDLAAFDLAEIPQKYLNQKLIEKHHVLPIYTQGHTLYIAMSDPTNVSALEDFGFSFGLHTEALLVEESKLTAAIGKLMESEQDTLGMDHIDEAEISELEVSDESSRLDESVNTADDDAPIVKYIHKIMMDAIKRGASDLHFEPYETKYRIRFRVDGILHEVATPPVNLANRFAARLKVMARLDIAERRLPQDGRIKLKISRNRSMDMRVNTLPTMWGEKIVIRLLDSSAARLNIDQLGFDDRQKTQYLHALSKPQGMILVTGPTGSGKTVSLYTGLNILNTSEVNISTAEDPVEINLPGVNQVQINPKAGLTFASALRSFLRQDPDIVMVGEIRDLETAEIAIKAAQTGHLVLSTLHTNSAAETLTRMMNMGVPAFNIASSVTLIMAQRLARKLCDHCKAPEVVPEAELLELGFTQQQLAAGLRLFKPVGCKECSGGYRGRVGIYEIMLMSDNIAKLIMQGANSLQIAAIAQKEGMRTLRTSGLEKARLGVTSLAEINRITTN
;
A
#
# COMPACT_ATOMS: atom_id res chain seq x y z
N MET A 1 -9.85 -33.20 35.91
CA MET A 1 -11.21 -33.60 35.45
C MET A 1 -11.43 -32.93 34.09
N THR A 2 -11.20 -33.67 33.05
CA THR A 2 -11.33 -33.21 31.66
C THR A 2 -12.81 -33.35 31.28
N SER A 3 -13.54 -32.23 31.20
CA SER A 3 -14.89 -32.23 30.63
C SER A 3 -14.80 -32.48 29.13
N SER A 4 -15.32 -33.61 28.70
CA SER A 4 -15.51 -33.97 27.31
C SER A 4 -16.54 -33.02 26.67
N LEU A 5 -16.08 -32.00 25.98
CA LEU A 5 -16.89 -31.23 25.05
C LEU A 5 -17.04 -32.08 23.77
N ASN A 6 -17.95 -33.04 23.79
CA ASN A 6 -18.52 -33.61 22.58
C ASN A 6 -19.39 -32.52 21.96
N SER A 7 -19.09 -32.06 20.74
CA SER A 7 -20.01 -31.20 20.00
C SER A 7 -21.27 -32.02 19.74
N GLY A 8 -22.40 -31.57 20.27
CA GLY A 8 -23.70 -32.26 20.05
C GLY A 8 -24.00 -32.42 18.56
N LEU A 9 -23.61 -31.41 17.77
CA LEU A 9 -23.75 -31.41 16.31
C LEU A 9 -22.96 -32.56 15.64
N ALA A 10 -21.75 -32.87 16.09
CA ALA A 10 -20.95 -33.97 15.53
C ALA A 10 -21.63 -35.33 15.70
N THR A 11 -22.34 -35.50 16.83
CA THR A 11 -23.13 -36.72 17.11
C THR A 11 -24.38 -36.78 16.26
N SER A 12 -25.10 -35.68 16.08
CA SER A 12 -26.32 -35.62 15.25
C SER A 12 -26.01 -35.84 13.76
N LEU A 13 -24.89 -35.29 13.26
CA LEU A 13 -24.43 -35.51 11.88
C LEU A 13 -24.08 -36.99 11.61
N ALA A 14 -23.51 -37.67 12.61
CA ALA A 14 -23.26 -39.12 12.51
C ALA A 14 -24.54 -39.95 12.55
N ALA A 15 -25.50 -39.58 13.40
CA ALA A 15 -26.80 -40.27 13.51
C ALA A 15 -27.65 -40.12 12.25
N SER A 16 -27.56 -38.98 11.56
CA SER A 16 -28.29 -38.70 10.30
C SER A 16 -27.63 -39.30 9.05
N SER A 17 -26.50 -39.98 9.18
CA SER A 17 -25.72 -40.54 8.08
C SER A 17 -25.15 -39.48 7.09
N LEU A 18 -25.16 -38.19 7.45
CA LEU A 18 -24.51 -37.14 6.67
C LEU A 18 -22.98 -37.24 6.78
N LEU A 19 -22.47 -37.76 7.89
CA LEU A 19 -21.09 -38.14 8.10
C LEU A 19 -21.00 -39.54 8.69
N SER A 20 -19.95 -40.29 8.38
CA SER A 20 -19.71 -41.52 9.14
C SER A 20 -19.23 -41.20 10.57
N GLU A 21 -19.55 -42.03 11.55
CA GLU A 21 -19.14 -41.82 12.94
C GLU A 21 -17.59 -41.66 13.09
N PRO A 22 -16.76 -42.47 12.41
CA PRO A 22 -15.31 -42.29 12.44
C PRO A 22 -14.83 -40.96 11.81
N ASP A 23 -15.46 -40.53 10.73
CA ASP A 23 -15.13 -39.28 10.04
C ASP A 23 -15.55 -38.07 10.88
N SER A 24 -16.71 -38.09 11.50
CA SER A 24 -17.19 -37.04 12.39
C SER A 24 -16.20 -36.79 13.55
N GLN A 25 -15.73 -37.86 14.20
CA GLN A 25 -14.76 -37.78 15.28
C GLN A 25 -13.36 -37.30 14.77
N ARG A 26 -12.95 -37.75 13.60
CA ARG A 26 -11.71 -37.34 12.96
C ARG A 26 -11.71 -35.83 12.66
N TYR A 27 -12.76 -35.32 12.02
CA TYR A 27 -12.92 -33.93 11.67
C TYR A 27 -13.06 -33.04 12.91
N LEU A 28 -13.77 -33.49 13.93
CA LEU A 28 -13.84 -32.76 15.20
C LEU A 28 -12.48 -32.63 15.87
N SER A 29 -11.64 -33.67 15.83
CA SER A 29 -10.29 -33.66 16.36
C SER A 29 -9.38 -32.72 15.57
N GLN A 30 -9.49 -32.70 14.25
CA GLN A 30 -8.73 -31.80 13.36
C GLN A 30 -9.15 -30.34 13.55
N ALA A 31 -10.45 -30.05 13.66
CA ALA A 31 -10.96 -28.70 13.95
C ALA A 31 -10.41 -28.17 15.28
N LYS A 32 -10.40 -29.01 16.32
CA LYS A 32 -9.79 -28.67 17.63
C LYS A 32 -8.28 -28.41 17.54
N ALA A 33 -7.56 -29.24 16.78
CA ALA A 33 -6.11 -29.04 16.56
C ALA A 33 -5.80 -27.72 15.86
N GLN A 34 -6.66 -27.31 14.93
CA GLN A 34 -6.54 -26.02 14.20
C GLN A 34 -7.16 -24.83 14.96
N ARG A 35 -7.78 -25.05 16.11
CA ARG A 35 -8.51 -24.04 16.91
C ARG A 35 -9.59 -23.32 16.13
N LYS A 36 -10.30 -24.06 15.26
CA LYS A 36 -11.43 -23.57 14.47
C LYS A 36 -12.75 -24.12 15.00
N PRO A 37 -13.89 -23.38 14.89
CA PRO A 37 -15.23 -23.94 15.12
C PRO A 37 -15.46 -25.13 14.20
N PHE A 38 -16.20 -26.13 14.69
CA PHE A 38 -16.38 -27.39 13.96
C PHE A 38 -17.13 -27.17 12.62
N VAL A 39 -18.18 -26.35 12.62
CA VAL A 39 -18.95 -26.02 11.42
C VAL A 39 -18.05 -25.29 10.39
N THR A 40 -17.32 -24.28 10.83
CA THR A 40 -16.37 -23.53 9.97
C THR A 40 -15.36 -24.47 9.33
N PHE A 41 -14.81 -25.43 10.10
CA PHE A 41 -13.86 -26.42 9.59
C PHE A 41 -14.50 -27.32 8.49
N LEU A 42 -15.75 -27.76 8.68
CA LEU A 42 -16.43 -28.61 7.70
C LEU A 42 -16.69 -27.89 6.37
N ILE A 43 -17.06 -26.62 6.44
CA ILE A 43 -17.38 -25.81 5.25
C ILE A 43 -16.10 -25.38 4.52
N GLU A 44 -15.06 -24.94 5.23
CA GLU A 44 -13.79 -24.52 4.61
C GLU A 44 -13.03 -25.66 3.90
N ASN A 45 -13.30 -26.91 4.29
CA ASN A 45 -12.68 -28.09 3.65
C ASN A 45 -13.62 -28.78 2.66
N ASP A 46 -14.74 -28.14 2.26
CA ASP A 46 -15.73 -28.67 1.31
C ASP A 46 -16.26 -30.06 1.68
N ILE A 47 -16.37 -30.36 2.99
CA ILE A 47 -16.85 -31.66 3.48
C ILE A 47 -18.39 -31.74 3.41
N ILE A 48 -19.08 -30.64 3.76
CA ILE A 48 -20.54 -30.49 3.69
C ILE A 48 -20.83 -29.10 3.12
N ASP A 49 -21.87 -28.99 2.29
CA ASP A 49 -22.34 -27.68 1.79
C ASP A 49 -22.98 -26.86 2.92
N SER A 50 -22.66 -25.53 2.92
CA SER A 50 -23.10 -24.60 3.99
C SER A 50 -24.63 -24.55 4.14
N LYS A 51 -25.36 -24.54 3.01
CA LYS A 51 -26.82 -24.51 3.02
C LYS A 51 -27.40 -25.83 3.47
N ALA A 52 -26.88 -26.95 2.96
CA ALA A 52 -27.33 -28.29 3.35
C ALA A 52 -27.16 -28.55 4.85
N LEU A 53 -26.07 -28.03 5.44
CA LEU A 53 -25.84 -28.12 6.88
C LEU A 53 -26.84 -27.26 7.68
N ALA A 54 -27.13 -26.05 7.21
CA ALA A 54 -28.08 -25.15 7.84
C ALA A 54 -29.50 -25.73 7.80
N ASP A 55 -29.96 -26.25 6.63
CA ASP A 55 -31.24 -26.90 6.46
C ASP A 55 -31.39 -28.15 7.38
N PHE A 56 -30.29 -28.92 7.53
CA PHE A 56 -30.26 -30.04 8.47
C PHE A 56 -30.42 -29.58 9.93
N CYS A 57 -29.69 -28.55 10.34
CA CYS A 57 -29.75 -28.02 11.70
C CYS A 57 -31.12 -27.41 12.04
N GLU A 58 -31.81 -26.78 11.08
CA GLU A 58 -33.18 -26.29 11.24
C GLU A 58 -34.16 -27.42 11.55
N LEU A 59 -34.07 -28.49 10.79
CA LEU A 59 -34.94 -29.66 10.97
C LEU A 59 -34.67 -30.43 12.26
N GLU A 60 -33.41 -30.63 12.62
CA GLU A 60 -33.01 -31.44 13.77
C GLU A 60 -33.20 -30.72 15.10
N TYR A 61 -32.91 -29.40 15.15
CA TYR A 61 -32.94 -28.64 16.41
C TYR A 61 -34.14 -27.70 16.54
N GLY A 62 -34.93 -27.51 15.47
CA GLY A 62 -36.10 -26.64 15.48
C GLY A 62 -35.80 -25.16 15.67
N VAL A 63 -34.56 -24.72 15.37
CA VAL A 63 -34.14 -23.32 15.45
C VAL A 63 -34.42 -22.64 14.10
N PRO A 64 -35.11 -21.48 14.08
CA PRO A 64 -35.48 -20.84 12.81
C PRO A 64 -34.25 -20.38 12.02
N LEU A 65 -34.27 -20.69 10.71
CA LEU A 65 -33.22 -20.29 9.78
C LEU A 65 -33.45 -18.86 9.29
N LEU A 66 -32.47 -17.97 9.51
CA LEU A 66 -32.45 -16.58 9.03
C LEU A 66 -31.56 -16.45 7.81
N ASP A 67 -32.06 -15.84 6.74
CA ASP A 67 -31.20 -15.42 5.62
C ASP A 67 -30.45 -14.12 5.95
N LEU A 68 -29.21 -14.27 6.41
CA LEU A 68 -28.37 -13.15 6.80
C LEU A 68 -28.00 -12.21 5.60
N ALA A 69 -28.14 -12.69 4.35
CA ALA A 69 -27.90 -11.85 3.18
C ALA A 69 -29.03 -10.83 2.94
N ALA A 70 -30.22 -11.10 3.44
CA ALA A 70 -31.38 -10.20 3.36
C ALA A 70 -31.44 -9.22 4.54
N PHE A 71 -30.57 -9.37 5.55
CA PHE A 71 -30.53 -8.51 6.74
C PHE A 71 -29.52 -7.36 6.56
N ASP A 72 -29.94 -6.12 6.89
CA ASP A 72 -29.04 -4.98 6.87
C ASP A 72 -28.15 -4.98 8.13
N LEU A 73 -26.87 -5.25 7.94
CA LEU A 73 -25.89 -5.29 9.03
C LEU A 73 -25.73 -3.93 9.75
N ALA A 74 -26.14 -2.82 9.13
CA ALA A 74 -26.12 -1.49 9.75
C ALA A 74 -27.20 -1.31 10.84
N GLU A 75 -28.25 -2.17 10.85
CA GLU A 75 -29.30 -2.16 11.87
C GLU A 75 -28.91 -2.89 13.16
N ILE A 76 -27.76 -3.58 13.18
CA ILE A 76 -27.28 -4.27 14.39
C ILE A 76 -26.95 -3.26 15.48
N PRO A 77 -27.52 -3.39 16.69
CA PRO A 77 -27.24 -2.43 17.77
C PRO A 77 -25.79 -2.52 18.24
N GLN A 78 -25.01 -1.47 17.99
CA GLN A 78 -23.57 -1.42 18.29
C GLN A 78 -23.24 -1.72 19.77
N LYS A 79 -24.14 -1.40 20.71
CA LYS A 79 -23.95 -1.66 22.15
C LYS A 79 -23.80 -3.14 22.51
N TYR A 80 -24.23 -4.07 21.64
CA TYR A 80 -24.13 -5.52 21.85
C TYR A 80 -23.01 -6.18 21.04
N LEU A 81 -22.30 -5.41 20.20
CA LEU A 81 -21.15 -5.89 19.47
C LEU A 81 -19.93 -5.97 20.41
N ASN A 82 -19.68 -7.15 20.94
CA ASN A 82 -18.47 -7.42 21.71
C ASN A 82 -17.53 -8.30 20.88
N GLN A 83 -16.51 -7.66 20.30
CA GLN A 83 -15.56 -8.33 19.41
C GLN A 83 -14.97 -9.61 20.00
N LYS A 84 -14.60 -9.59 21.30
CA LYS A 84 -14.01 -10.76 21.96
C LYS A 84 -14.98 -11.95 22.05
N LEU A 85 -16.27 -11.68 22.29
CA LEU A 85 -17.30 -12.73 22.34
C LEU A 85 -17.64 -13.25 20.95
N ILE A 86 -17.74 -12.35 19.96
CA ILE A 86 -17.99 -12.68 18.55
C ILE A 86 -16.86 -13.58 18.02
N GLU A 87 -15.60 -13.20 18.20
CA GLU A 87 -14.44 -14.00 17.78
C GLU A 87 -14.33 -15.34 18.53
N LYS A 88 -14.61 -15.33 19.85
CA LYS A 88 -14.51 -16.54 20.70
C LYS A 88 -15.51 -17.61 20.30
N HIS A 89 -16.75 -17.21 20.03
CA HIS A 89 -17.86 -18.13 19.82
C HIS A 89 -18.27 -18.27 18.35
N HIS A 90 -17.76 -17.41 17.48
CA HIS A 90 -18.14 -17.34 16.05
C HIS A 90 -19.64 -17.16 15.85
N VAL A 91 -20.22 -16.14 16.49
CA VAL A 91 -21.64 -15.79 16.49
C VAL A 91 -21.82 -14.28 16.33
N LEU A 92 -23.04 -13.84 15.96
CA LEU A 92 -23.30 -12.43 15.74
C LEU A 92 -24.63 -12.03 16.41
N PRO A 93 -24.63 -11.03 17.34
CA PRO A 93 -25.90 -10.46 17.84
C PRO A 93 -26.58 -9.68 16.71
N ILE A 94 -27.85 -9.95 16.45
CA ILE A 94 -28.59 -9.38 15.30
C ILE A 94 -29.53 -8.25 15.73
N TYR A 95 -30.47 -8.53 16.63
CA TYR A 95 -31.42 -7.54 17.12
C TYR A 95 -31.92 -7.88 18.52
N THR A 96 -32.65 -6.95 19.13
CA THR A 96 -33.32 -7.16 20.40
C THR A 96 -34.82 -6.97 20.27
N GLN A 97 -35.60 -7.85 20.93
CA GLN A 97 -37.03 -7.68 21.07
C GLN A 97 -37.40 -7.71 22.55
N GLY A 98 -37.84 -6.60 23.10
CA GLY A 98 -38.08 -6.47 24.53
C GLY A 98 -36.80 -6.69 25.36
N HIS A 99 -36.74 -7.76 26.14
CA HIS A 99 -35.60 -8.12 26.98
C HIS A 99 -34.80 -9.31 26.44
N THR A 100 -35.07 -9.72 25.18
CA THR A 100 -34.37 -10.83 24.53
C THR A 100 -33.46 -10.34 23.41
N LEU A 101 -32.21 -10.83 23.42
CA LEU A 101 -31.20 -10.61 22.38
C LEU A 101 -31.15 -11.85 21.48
N TYR A 102 -31.34 -11.63 20.20
CA TYR A 102 -31.28 -12.69 19.18
C TYR A 102 -29.87 -12.78 18.60
N ILE A 103 -29.29 -13.99 18.62
CA ILE A 103 -27.90 -14.25 18.25
C ILE A 103 -27.85 -15.22 17.07
N ALA A 104 -27.30 -14.76 15.95
CA ALA A 104 -27.06 -15.60 14.78
C ALA A 104 -25.86 -16.52 15.01
N MET A 105 -26.04 -17.81 14.73
CA MET A 105 -25.04 -18.86 14.86
C MET A 105 -25.24 -19.95 13.83
N SER A 106 -24.17 -20.64 13.47
CA SER A 106 -24.20 -21.79 12.56
C SER A 106 -24.23 -23.14 13.29
N ASP A 107 -23.86 -23.17 14.57
CA ASP A 107 -23.92 -24.33 15.44
C ASP A 107 -24.95 -24.11 16.56
N PRO A 108 -26.15 -24.65 16.46
CA PRO A 108 -27.21 -24.49 17.48
C PRO A 108 -26.87 -25.18 18.81
N THR A 109 -25.84 -26.02 18.84
CA THR A 109 -25.40 -26.69 20.09
C THR A 109 -24.43 -25.84 20.92
N ASN A 110 -24.02 -24.65 20.43
CA ASN A 110 -23.13 -23.72 21.11
C ASN A 110 -23.90 -22.91 22.19
N VAL A 111 -24.43 -23.55 23.19
CA VAL A 111 -25.16 -22.90 24.30
C VAL A 111 -24.29 -21.96 25.08
N SER A 112 -22.98 -22.21 25.17
CA SER A 112 -22.04 -21.35 25.87
C SER A 112 -21.93 -19.92 25.25
N ALA A 113 -22.19 -19.77 23.95
CA ALA A 113 -22.28 -18.46 23.33
C ALA A 113 -23.47 -17.67 23.87
N LEU A 114 -24.63 -18.29 23.96
CA LEU A 114 -25.84 -17.66 24.50
C LEU A 114 -25.65 -17.25 25.96
N GLU A 115 -25.09 -18.13 26.79
CA GLU A 115 -24.83 -17.85 28.22
C GLU A 115 -23.84 -16.69 28.40
N ASP A 116 -22.72 -16.66 27.64
CA ASP A 116 -21.71 -15.60 27.76
C ASP A 116 -22.27 -14.24 27.31
N PHE A 117 -23.09 -14.18 26.25
CA PHE A 117 -23.77 -12.95 25.82
C PHE A 117 -24.85 -12.53 26.81
N GLY A 118 -25.66 -13.48 27.31
CA GLY A 118 -26.69 -13.22 28.33
C GLY A 118 -26.09 -12.63 29.60
N PHE A 119 -24.98 -13.20 30.08
CA PHE A 119 -24.25 -12.72 31.25
C PHE A 119 -23.64 -11.33 31.01
N SER A 120 -23.04 -11.12 29.84
CA SER A 120 -22.33 -9.85 29.56
C SER A 120 -23.26 -8.65 29.44
N PHE A 121 -24.49 -8.87 28.94
CA PHE A 121 -25.43 -7.77 28.67
C PHE A 121 -26.67 -7.77 29.58
N GLY A 122 -26.82 -8.76 30.44
CA GLY A 122 -27.97 -8.88 31.37
C GLY A 122 -29.30 -9.09 30.63
N LEU A 123 -29.27 -9.75 29.48
CA LEU A 123 -30.43 -10.02 28.62
C LEU A 123 -30.69 -11.52 28.50
N HIS A 124 -31.95 -11.87 28.25
CA HIS A 124 -32.24 -13.21 27.76
C HIS A 124 -31.74 -13.36 26.33
N THR A 125 -31.23 -14.53 25.96
CA THR A 125 -30.62 -14.75 24.65
C THR A 125 -31.30 -15.90 23.94
N GLU A 126 -31.60 -15.75 22.66
CA GLU A 126 -32.17 -16.77 21.78
C GLU A 126 -31.32 -16.95 20.53
N ALA A 127 -31.23 -18.20 20.08
CA ALA A 127 -30.50 -18.58 18.87
C ALA A 127 -31.29 -18.31 17.60
N LEU A 128 -30.65 -17.79 16.58
CA LEU A 128 -31.09 -17.78 15.19
C LEU A 128 -30.09 -18.56 14.35
N LEU A 129 -30.55 -19.53 13.61
CA LEU A 129 -29.67 -20.29 12.73
C LEU A 129 -29.36 -19.50 11.46
N VAL A 130 -28.12 -19.56 10.98
CA VAL A 130 -27.68 -18.93 9.73
C VAL A 130 -26.69 -19.83 9.00
N GLU A 131 -26.61 -19.68 7.68
CA GLU A 131 -25.58 -20.35 6.89
C GLU A 131 -24.17 -19.87 7.32
N GLU A 132 -23.25 -20.80 7.56
CA GLU A 132 -21.88 -20.51 8.02
C GLU A 132 -21.12 -19.58 7.07
N SER A 133 -21.23 -19.81 5.76
CA SER A 133 -20.56 -18.96 4.75
C SER A 133 -21.02 -17.51 4.83
N LYS A 134 -22.32 -17.27 5.08
CA LYS A 134 -22.90 -15.94 5.25
C LYS A 134 -22.53 -15.32 6.60
N LEU A 135 -22.47 -16.14 7.67
CA LEU A 135 -22.05 -15.71 9.00
C LEU A 135 -20.59 -15.25 9.01
N THR A 136 -19.69 -16.06 8.45
CA THR A 136 -18.27 -15.70 8.33
C THR A 136 -18.08 -14.42 7.52
N ALA A 137 -18.79 -14.27 6.39
CA ALA A 137 -18.75 -13.05 5.59
C ALA A 137 -19.30 -11.82 6.33
N ALA A 138 -20.38 -11.98 7.11
CA ALA A 138 -20.98 -10.90 7.90
C ALA A 138 -20.08 -10.48 9.07
N ILE A 139 -19.50 -11.43 9.79
CA ILE A 139 -18.52 -11.17 10.85
C ILE A 139 -17.30 -10.44 10.25
N GLY A 140 -16.78 -10.91 9.11
CA GLY A 140 -15.67 -10.24 8.41
C GLY A 140 -16.00 -8.79 8.06
N LYS A 141 -17.15 -8.53 7.43
CA LYS A 141 -17.61 -7.19 7.08
C LYS A 141 -17.80 -6.28 8.30
N LEU A 142 -18.35 -6.80 9.40
CA LEU A 142 -18.54 -6.03 10.63
C LEU A 142 -17.22 -5.75 11.33
N MET A 143 -16.30 -6.71 11.36
CA MET A 143 -14.95 -6.50 11.87
C MET A 143 -14.15 -5.50 11.03
N GLU A 144 -14.35 -5.50 9.70
CA GLU A 144 -13.82 -4.47 8.81
C GLU A 144 -14.52 -3.13 9.02
N SER A 145 -15.84 -3.09 9.21
CA SER A 145 -16.62 -1.86 9.40
C SER A 145 -16.45 -1.26 10.79
N GLU A 146 -16.23 -2.03 11.85
CA GLU A 146 -15.84 -1.49 13.17
C GLU A 146 -14.42 -0.89 13.13
N GLN A 147 -13.54 -1.46 12.31
CA GLN A 147 -12.27 -0.82 11.99
C GLN A 147 -12.45 0.43 11.12
N ASP A 148 -13.52 0.50 10.30
CA ASP A 148 -13.86 1.65 9.46
C ASP A 148 -14.69 2.72 10.17
N THR A 149 -15.56 2.37 11.13
CA THR A 149 -16.34 3.34 11.91
C THR A 149 -15.53 4.09 12.98
N LEU A 150 -14.33 3.62 13.32
CA LEU A 150 -13.39 4.38 14.14
C LEU A 150 -12.63 5.47 13.36
N GLY A 151 -13.03 5.84 12.15
CA GLY A 151 -12.19 6.73 11.37
C GLY A 151 -12.76 7.51 10.20
N MET A 152 -14.05 7.69 10.02
CA MET A 152 -14.55 8.52 8.91
C MET A 152 -15.12 9.88 9.31
N ASP A 153 -15.21 10.20 10.56
CA ASP A 153 -15.49 11.58 10.96
C ASP A 153 -14.19 12.31 11.24
N HIS A 154 -14.16 13.56 10.81
CA HIS A 154 -13.11 14.53 11.13
C HIS A 154 -12.65 14.33 12.56
N ILE A 155 -11.33 14.42 12.79
CA ILE A 155 -10.76 14.46 14.13
C ILE A 155 -11.58 15.49 14.90
N ASP A 156 -12.41 15.01 15.82
CA ASP A 156 -13.44 15.83 16.46
C ASP A 156 -12.80 16.96 17.27
N GLU A 157 -13.38 18.16 17.21
CA GLU A 157 -13.05 19.28 18.09
C GLU A 157 -13.11 18.85 19.58
N ALA A 158 -13.94 17.86 19.92
CA ALA A 158 -14.02 17.27 21.26
C ALA A 158 -12.72 16.58 21.70
N GLU A 159 -12.04 15.84 20.81
CA GLU A 159 -10.74 15.21 21.12
C GLU A 159 -9.62 16.24 21.29
N ILE A 160 -9.71 17.35 20.54
CA ILE A 160 -8.80 18.49 20.71
C ILE A 160 -9.03 19.16 22.06
N SER A 161 -10.29 19.32 22.48
CA SER A 161 -10.62 19.91 23.79
C SER A 161 -10.21 19.03 24.97
N GLU A 162 -10.24 17.68 24.85
CA GLU A 162 -9.68 16.78 25.85
C GLU A 162 -8.16 16.94 26.01
N LEU A 163 -7.44 17.23 24.92
CA LEU A 163 -6.01 17.54 24.97
C LEU A 163 -5.74 18.88 25.69
N GLU A 164 -6.58 19.89 25.50
CA GLU A 164 -6.47 21.18 26.18
C GLU A 164 -6.73 21.07 27.68
N VAL A 165 -7.76 20.30 28.08
CA VAL A 165 -8.09 20.07 29.50
C VAL A 165 -6.98 19.33 30.24
N SER A 166 -6.30 18.37 29.57
CA SER A 166 -5.18 17.65 30.17
C SER A 166 -3.93 18.52 30.33
N ASP A 167 -3.79 19.60 29.53
CA ASP A 167 -2.64 20.50 29.61
C ASP A 167 -2.79 21.58 30.70
N GLU A 168 -4.03 21.99 31.05
CA GLU A 168 -4.29 22.94 32.14
C GLU A 168 -4.00 22.33 33.52
N SER A 169 -4.18 21.02 33.70
CA SER A 169 -3.88 20.33 34.95
C SER A 169 -2.39 20.12 35.21
N SER A 170 -1.54 20.17 34.17
CA SER A 170 -0.10 19.91 34.28
C SER A 170 0.75 21.14 34.67
N ARG A 171 0.16 22.32 34.88
CA ARG A 171 0.88 23.54 35.27
C ARG A 171 1.22 23.64 36.75
N LEU A 172 0.83 22.69 37.57
CA LEU A 172 0.97 22.79 39.02
C LEU A 172 1.94 21.79 39.72
N ASP A 173 2.58 20.84 38.98
CA ASP A 173 3.58 19.98 39.61
C ASP A 173 4.68 19.55 38.62
N GLU A 174 5.84 20.19 38.70
CA GLU A 174 7.11 19.76 38.10
C GLU A 174 7.78 18.67 38.92
N SER A 175 7.12 17.57 39.23
CA SER A 175 7.82 16.36 39.69
C SER A 175 6.91 15.14 39.68
N VAL A 176 7.35 14.12 38.93
CA VAL A 176 6.93 12.71 39.01
C VAL A 176 5.58 12.34 38.36
N ASN A 177 5.66 11.59 37.28
CA ASN A 177 4.73 10.70 36.58
C ASN A 177 4.34 11.14 35.12
N THR A 178 5.32 11.03 34.22
CA THR A 178 5.13 11.32 32.78
C THR A 178 4.40 10.21 31.97
N ALA A 179 3.99 9.12 32.58
CA ALA A 179 3.41 7.99 31.87
C ALA A 179 1.89 8.06 31.69
N ASP A 180 1.13 8.65 32.63
CA ASP A 180 -0.34 8.74 32.55
C ASP A 180 -0.83 10.01 31.83
N ASP A 181 -0.09 11.12 31.94
CA ASP A 181 -0.43 12.41 31.30
C ASP A 181 -0.31 12.41 29.77
N ASP A 182 0.52 11.51 29.19
CA ASP A 182 0.70 11.42 27.74
C ASP A 182 -0.28 10.45 27.05
N ALA A 183 -1.13 9.76 27.80
CA ALA A 183 -2.06 8.78 27.24
C ALA A 183 -3.01 9.36 26.17
N PRO A 184 -3.57 10.59 26.30
CA PRO A 184 -4.40 11.18 25.26
C PRO A 184 -3.62 11.48 23.97
N ILE A 185 -2.41 12.05 24.09
CA ILE A 185 -1.55 12.37 22.94
C ILE A 185 -1.13 11.10 22.20
N VAL A 186 -0.83 10.03 22.92
CA VAL A 186 -0.49 8.73 22.33
C VAL A 186 -1.65 8.16 21.52
N LYS A 187 -2.86 8.20 22.07
CA LYS A 187 -4.08 7.76 21.37
C LYS A 187 -4.33 8.62 20.12
N TYR A 188 -4.18 9.93 20.25
CA TYR A 188 -4.37 10.85 19.14
C TYR A 188 -3.36 10.62 18.00
N ILE A 189 -2.05 10.49 18.32
CA ILE A 189 -1.03 10.16 17.31
C ILE A 189 -1.34 8.82 16.64
N HIS A 190 -1.74 7.82 17.41
CA HIS A 190 -2.09 6.52 16.87
C HIS A 190 -3.30 6.61 15.91
N LYS A 191 -4.35 7.35 16.28
CA LYS A 191 -5.51 7.61 15.43
C LYS A 191 -5.10 8.30 14.12
N ILE A 192 -4.27 9.36 14.19
CA ILE A 192 -3.73 10.06 13.02
C ILE A 192 -2.96 9.10 12.10
N MET A 193 -2.11 8.23 12.64
CA MET A 193 -1.36 7.26 11.85
C MET A 193 -2.28 6.23 11.18
N MET A 194 -3.28 5.74 11.91
CA MET A 194 -4.25 4.78 11.36
C MET A 194 -5.12 5.41 10.27
N ASP A 195 -5.56 6.66 10.44
CA ASP A 195 -6.32 7.40 9.43
C ASP A 195 -5.47 7.64 8.16
N ALA A 196 -4.19 7.99 8.33
CA ALA A 196 -3.27 8.12 7.21
C ALA A 196 -3.11 6.81 6.41
N ILE A 197 -2.99 5.68 7.11
CA ILE A 197 -2.91 4.35 6.48
C ILE A 197 -4.19 4.03 5.71
N LYS A 198 -5.36 4.27 6.31
CA LYS A 198 -6.67 4.03 5.69
C LYS A 198 -6.86 4.87 4.42
N ARG A 199 -6.46 6.14 4.45
CA ARG A 199 -6.53 7.05 3.29
C ARG A 199 -5.43 6.79 2.24
N GLY A 200 -4.54 5.82 2.45
CA GLY A 200 -3.44 5.52 1.52
C GLY A 200 -2.43 6.66 1.41
N ALA A 201 -2.20 7.39 2.50
CA ALA A 201 -1.19 8.44 2.52
C ALA A 201 0.21 7.86 2.33
N SER A 202 1.08 8.58 1.63
CA SER A 202 2.51 8.26 1.53
C SER A 202 3.33 8.89 2.65
N ASP A 203 2.96 10.10 3.07
CA ASP A 203 3.69 10.85 4.08
C ASP A 203 2.72 11.59 5.02
N LEU A 204 3.09 11.65 6.31
CA LEU A 204 2.45 12.49 7.32
C LEU A 204 3.42 13.61 7.68
N HIS A 205 2.90 14.83 7.75
CA HIS A 205 3.66 16.02 8.12
C HIS A 205 3.09 16.61 9.40
N PHE A 206 3.92 16.72 10.43
CA PHE A 206 3.63 17.42 11.68
C PHE A 206 4.44 18.72 11.68
N GLU A 207 3.76 19.85 11.60
CA GLU A 207 4.39 21.13 11.27
C GLU A 207 4.03 22.23 12.28
N PRO A 208 5.00 22.63 13.14
CA PRO A 208 4.83 23.78 14.02
C PRO A 208 5.01 25.10 13.26
N TYR A 209 4.14 26.05 13.54
CA TYR A 209 4.21 27.45 13.08
C TYR A 209 4.01 28.37 14.30
N GLU A 210 4.15 29.66 14.10
CA GLU A 210 4.02 30.67 15.16
C GLU A 210 2.69 30.61 15.88
N THR A 211 1.60 30.55 15.13
CA THR A 211 0.23 30.65 15.65
C THR A 211 -0.59 29.38 15.49
N LYS A 212 -0.06 28.39 14.79
CA LYS A 212 -0.79 27.12 14.55
C LYS A 212 0.15 25.92 14.49
N TYR A 213 -0.35 24.79 14.91
CA TYR A 213 0.26 23.48 14.64
C TYR A 213 -0.57 22.78 13.58
N ARG A 214 0.04 22.28 12.51
CA ARG A 214 -0.66 21.72 11.35
C ARG A 214 -0.23 20.29 11.09
N ILE A 215 -1.22 19.40 10.89
CA ILE A 215 -0.99 18.03 10.46
C ILE A 215 -1.54 17.86 9.04
N ARG A 216 -0.70 17.35 8.13
CA ARG A 216 -1.07 17.10 6.74
C ARG A 216 -0.73 15.68 6.32
N PHE A 217 -1.57 15.11 5.47
CA PHE A 217 -1.29 13.87 4.76
C PHE A 217 -0.96 14.15 3.31
N ARG A 218 0.01 13.40 2.77
CA ARG A 218 0.24 13.37 1.34
C ARG A 218 -0.48 12.16 0.76
N VAL A 219 -1.58 12.39 0.05
CA VAL A 219 -2.37 11.36 -0.62
C VAL A 219 -2.26 11.57 -2.13
N ASP A 220 -1.90 10.52 -2.86
CA ASP A 220 -1.68 10.58 -4.32
C ASP A 220 -0.79 11.75 -4.79
N GLY A 221 0.23 12.07 -3.97
CA GLY A 221 1.23 13.10 -4.25
C GLY A 221 0.85 14.52 -3.80
N ILE A 222 -0.39 14.77 -3.34
CA ILE A 222 -0.88 16.07 -2.89
C ILE A 222 -1.01 16.11 -1.37
N LEU A 223 -0.64 17.25 -0.77
CA LEU A 223 -0.77 17.48 0.66
C LEU A 223 -2.17 18.02 1.00
N HIS A 224 -2.85 17.35 1.94
CA HIS A 224 -4.13 17.74 2.49
C HIS A 224 -3.98 18.02 3.98
N GLU A 225 -4.53 19.14 4.45
CA GLU A 225 -4.61 19.46 5.88
C GLU A 225 -5.71 18.61 6.51
N VAL A 226 -5.37 17.90 7.61
CA VAL A 226 -6.30 16.97 8.28
C VAL A 226 -6.59 17.36 9.71
N ALA A 227 -5.69 18.09 10.38
CA ALA A 227 -5.88 18.53 11.74
C ALA A 227 -5.02 19.74 12.08
N THR A 228 -5.51 20.56 13.02
CA THR A 228 -4.82 21.72 13.58
C THR A 228 -4.89 21.69 15.12
N PRO A 229 -4.16 20.78 15.77
CA PRO A 229 -4.16 20.76 17.23
C PRO A 229 -3.51 22.03 17.82
N PRO A 230 -3.73 22.33 19.12
CA PRO A 230 -3.16 23.47 19.79
C PRO A 230 -1.63 23.55 19.69
N VAL A 231 -1.08 24.77 19.52
CA VAL A 231 0.36 25.02 19.34
C VAL A 231 1.18 24.61 20.56
N ASN A 232 0.62 24.79 21.77
CA ASN A 232 1.28 24.42 23.02
C ASN A 232 1.61 22.90 23.11
N LEU A 233 0.93 22.05 22.34
CA LEU A 233 1.19 20.61 22.28
C LEU A 233 2.33 20.24 21.32
N ALA A 234 2.89 21.16 20.55
CA ALA A 234 3.91 20.89 19.53
C ALA A 234 5.11 20.11 20.08
N ASN A 235 5.64 20.53 21.23
CA ASN A 235 6.78 19.86 21.88
C ASN A 235 6.45 18.46 22.40
N ARG A 236 5.22 18.25 22.87
CA ARG A 236 4.75 16.94 23.37
C ARG A 236 4.56 15.97 22.20
N PHE A 237 4.00 16.44 21.06
CA PHE A 237 3.95 15.65 19.82
C PHE A 237 5.35 15.25 19.35
N ALA A 238 6.28 16.19 19.30
CA ALA A 238 7.65 15.94 18.88
C ALA A 238 8.34 14.93 19.81
N ALA A 239 8.27 15.11 21.11
CA ALA A 239 8.86 14.21 22.08
C ALA A 239 8.30 12.78 21.93
N ARG A 240 6.97 12.66 21.82
CA ARG A 240 6.33 11.34 21.71
C ARG A 240 6.68 10.62 20.41
N LEU A 241 6.68 11.33 19.29
CA LEU A 241 7.08 10.78 17.98
C LEU A 241 8.55 10.34 17.99
N LYS A 242 9.44 11.10 18.64
CA LYS A 242 10.84 10.73 18.84
C LYS A 242 11.00 9.45 19.67
N VAL A 243 10.25 9.31 20.77
CA VAL A 243 10.23 8.07 21.57
C VAL A 243 9.82 6.88 20.71
N MET A 244 8.73 7.03 19.95
CA MET A 244 8.24 5.96 19.07
C MET A 244 9.26 5.59 17.97
N ALA A 245 10.03 6.57 17.49
CA ALA A 245 11.06 6.39 16.46
C ALA A 245 12.44 6.01 17.04
N ARG A 246 12.58 5.91 18.37
CA ARG A 246 13.84 5.65 19.10
C ARG A 246 14.91 6.70 18.82
N LEU A 247 14.50 7.97 18.76
CA LEU A 247 15.36 9.14 18.57
C LEU A 247 15.69 9.79 19.92
N ASP A 248 16.75 10.61 19.94
CA ASP A 248 17.13 11.38 21.12
C ASP A 248 16.15 12.54 21.34
N ILE A 249 15.44 12.52 22.47
CA ILE A 249 14.44 13.52 22.85
C ILE A 249 15.11 14.82 23.31
N ALA A 250 16.30 14.71 23.90
CA ALA A 250 17.03 15.85 24.46
C ALA A 250 17.65 16.72 23.35
N GLU A 251 18.10 16.10 22.23
CA GLU A 251 18.67 16.83 21.11
C GLU A 251 17.57 17.38 20.20
N ARG A 252 17.38 18.71 20.19
CA ARG A 252 16.34 19.42 19.41
C ARG A 252 16.91 20.37 18.36
N ARG A 253 18.24 20.43 18.23
CA ARG A 253 18.97 21.39 17.37
C ARG A 253 19.44 20.76 16.07
N LEU A 254 19.48 19.43 15.98
CA LEU A 254 19.97 18.68 14.84
C LEU A 254 18.87 17.80 14.25
N PRO A 255 18.86 17.63 12.92
CA PRO A 255 17.97 16.64 12.28
C PRO A 255 18.28 15.22 12.76
N GLN A 256 17.27 14.40 12.88
CA GLN A 256 17.41 13.00 13.26
C GLN A 256 16.56 12.12 12.34
N ASP A 257 17.06 10.91 12.07
CA ASP A 257 16.35 9.89 11.28
C ASP A 257 16.10 8.65 12.14
N GLY A 258 14.87 8.14 12.10
CA GLY A 258 14.45 6.98 12.85
C GLY A 258 13.40 6.13 12.13
N ARG A 259 12.94 5.09 12.82
CA ARG A 259 11.93 4.17 12.27
C ARG A 259 10.90 3.84 13.34
N ILE A 260 9.64 3.74 12.91
CA ILE A 260 8.52 3.24 13.71
C ILE A 260 8.00 1.98 13.02
N LYS A 261 7.71 0.95 13.81
CA LYS A 261 6.97 -0.23 13.33
C LYS A 261 5.62 -0.26 14.02
N LEU A 262 4.56 0.04 13.27
CA LEU A 262 3.20 0.07 13.76
C LEU A 262 2.52 -1.27 13.47
N LYS A 263 1.99 -1.93 14.51
CA LYS A 263 1.14 -3.12 14.34
C LYS A 263 -0.28 -2.66 14.01
N ILE A 264 -0.79 -3.04 12.84
CA ILE A 264 -2.16 -2.75 12.40
C ILE A 264 -3.10 -3.87 12.84
N SER A 265 -2.67 -5.13 12.68
CA SER A 265 -3.40 -6.33 13.10
C SER A 265 -2.43 -7.42 13.55
N ARG A 266 -2.95 -8.61 13.95
CA ARG A 266 -2.10 -9.75 14.37
C ARG A 266 -1.07 -10.14 13.30
N ASN A 267 -1.41 -10.02 12.02
CA ASN A 267 -0.57 -10.45 10.89
C ASN A 267 -0.10 -9.30 10.00
N ARG A 268 -0.45 -8.04 10.32
CA ARG A 268 -0.10 -6.87 9.49
C ARG A 268 0.60 -5.81 10.32
N SER A 269 1.79 -5.42 9.89
CA SER A 269 2.53 -4.28 10.43
C SER A 269 2.92 -3.33 9.30
N MET A 270 3.04 -2.05 9.62
CA MET A 270 3.51 -1.00 8.73
C MET A 270 4.84 -0.47 9.25
N ASP A 271 5.86 -0.48 8.41
CA ASP A 271 7.12 0.18 8.70
C ASP A 271 7.05 1.65 8.24
N MET A 272 7.58 2.54 9.05
CA MET A 272 7.55 3.98 8.82
C MET A 272 8.92 4.58 9.06
N ARG A 273 9.36 5.48 8.20
CA ARG A 273 10.55 6.31 8.41
C ARG A 273 10.14 7.64 8.98
N VAL A 274 10.88 8.08 9.97
CA VAL A 274 10.67 9.35 10.67
C VAL A 274 11.90 10.22 10.47
N ASN A 275 11.71 11.43 9.98
CA ASN A 275 12.75 12.45 9.94
C ASN A 275 12.28 13.65 10.75
N THR A 276 13.15 14.18 11.62
CA THR A 276 12.92 15.40 12.37
C THR A 276 13.83 16.51 11.87
N LEU A 277 13.29 17.72 11.78
CA LEU A 277 14.02 18.90 11.35
C LEU A 277 13.72 20.07 12.30
N PRO A 278 14.71 20.65 12.97
CA PRO A 278 14.54 21.87 13.74
C PRO A 278 14.05 23.03 12.87
N THR A 279 13.01 23.73 13.33
CA THR A 279 12.50 24.97 12.70
C THR A 279 12.43 26.09 13.73
N MET A 280 12.13 27.32 13.32
CA MET A 280 11.98 28.46 14.23
C MET A 280 10.95 28.22 15.34
N TRP A 281 9.89 27.43 15.04
CA TRP A 281 8.72 27.27 15.91
C TRP A 281 8.65 25.88 16.55
N GLY A 282 9.73 25.10 16.45
CA GLY A 282 9.84 23.74 16.99
C GLY A 282 10.29 22.72 15.94
N GLU A 283 10.24 21.44 16.27
CA GLU A 283 10.67 20.38 15.36
C GLU A 283 9.55 20.01 14.39
N LYS A 284 9.80 20.21 13.10
CA LYS A 284 8.98 19.61 12.04
C LYS A 284 9.30 18.13 11.94
N ILE A 285 8.27 17.28 11.90
CA ILE A 285 8.42 15.82 11.76
C ILE A 285 7.69 15.35 10.50
N VAL A 286 8.38 14.54 9.72
CA VAL A 286 7.80 13.88 8.54
C VAL A 286 7.92 12.38 8.74
N ILE A 287 6.79 11.69 8.61
CA ILE A 287 6.69 10.24 8.69
C ILE A 287 6.31 9.71 7.32
N ARG A 288 7.17 8.91 6.71
CA ARG A 288 6.91 8.22 5.45
C ARG A 288 6.40 6.81 5.73
N LEU A 289 5.25 6.47 5.18
CA LEU A 289 4.68 5.14 5.23
C LEU A 289 5.34 4.24 4.19
N LEU A 290 5.85 3.08 4.61
CA LEU A 290 6.48 2.10 3.74
C LEU A 290 5.49 0.96 3.49
N ASP A 291 4.74 1.06 2.39
CA ASP A 291 3.78 0.02 2.02
C ASP A 291 4.48 -1.14 1.30
N SER A 292 4.65 -2.25 2.01
CA SER A 292 5.26 -3.46 1.44
C SER A 292 4.42 -4.11 0.32
N SER A 293 3.15 -3.77 0.19
CA SER A 293 2.30 -4.29 -0.90
C SER A 293 2.73 -3.75 -2.27
N ALA A 294 3.31 -2.55 -2.31
CA ALA A 294 3.81 -1.95 -3.54
C ALA A 294 4.94 -2.77 -4.21
N ALA A 295 5.70 -3.56 -3.44
CA ALA A 295 6.73 -4.45 -4.01
C ALA A 295 6.15 -5.71 -4.67
N ARG A 296 4.89 -6.03 -4.42
CA ARG A 296 4.20 -7.22 -4.97
C ARG A 296 3.30 -6.89 -6.15
N LEU A 297 3.38 -5.67 -6.68
CA LEU A 297 2.57 -5.28 -7.83
C LEU A 297 2.93 -6.13 -9.05
N ASN A 298 1.89 -6.67 -9.70
CA ASN A 298 2.05 -7.32 -10.99
C ASN A 298 2.36 -6.25 -12.07
N ILE A 299 3.12 -6.63 -13.10
CA ILE A 299 3.46 -5.75 -14.23
C ILE A 299 2.22 -5.11 -14.87
N ASP A 300 1.08 -5.79 -14.89
CA ASP A 300 -0.18 -5.29 -15.42
C ASP A 300 -0.76 -4.11 -14.63
N GLN A 301 -0.40 -4.02 -13.34
CA GLN A 301 -0.85 -2.95 -12.45
C GLN A 301 -0.03 -1.66 -12.58
N LEU A 302 1.17 -1.74 -13.19
CA LEU A 302 2.03 -0.58 -13.40
C LEU A 302 1.44 0.42 -14.40
N GLY A 303 0.58 -0.06 -15.31
CA GLY A 303 -0.09 0.78 -16.31
C GLY A 303 0.69 0.91 -17.61
N PHE A 304 1.55 -0.02 -17.98
CA PHE A 304 2.11 -0.12 -19.33
C PHE A 304 1.02 -0.32 -20.38
N ASP A 305 1.24 0.15 -21.59
CA ASP A 305 0.55 -0.41 -22.75
C ASP A 305 1.20 -1.73 -23.20
N ASP A 306 0.55 -2.49 -24.08
CA ASP A 306 1.03 -3.82 -24.50
C ASP A 306 2.43 -3.76 -25.14
N ARG A 307 2.72 -2.70 -25.92
CA ARG A 307 4.01 -2.49 -26.53
C ARG A 307 5.08 -2.20 -25.48
N GLN A 308 4.81 -1.28 -24.56
CA GLN A 308 5.71 -0.91 -23.47
C GLN A 308 6.01 -2.10 -22.58
N LYS A 309 4.98 -2.88 -22.23
CA LYS A 309 5.11 -4.13 -21.45
C LYS A 309 6.02 -5.13 -22.16
N THR A 310 5.79 -5.37 -23.45
CA THR A 310 6.62 -6.28 -24.27
C THR A 310 8.07 -5.82 -24.34
N GLN A 311 8.31 -4.52 -24.56
CA GLN A 311 9.66 -3.95 -24.60
C GLN A 311 10.39 -4.11 -23.26
N TYR A 312 9.72 -3.86 -22.14
CA TYR A 312 10.30 -3.99 -20.81
C TYR A 312 10.61 -5.45 -20.47
N LEU A 313 9.66 -6.37 -20.70
CA LEU A 313 9.88 -7.81 -20.51
C LEU A 313 11.02 -8.36 -21.39
N HIS A 314 11.09 -7.92 -22.64
CA HIS A 314 12.20 -8.30 -23.53
C HIS A 314 13.55 -7.78 -23.04
N ALA A 315 13.61 -6.57 -22.49
CA ALA A 315 14.84 -6.07 -21.90
C ALA A 315 15.25 -6.84 -20.64
N LEU A 316 14.27 -7.22 -19.80
CA LEU A 316 14.51 -8.05 -18.61
C LEU A 316 14.97 -9.48 -18.93
N SER A 317 14.57 -10.04 -20.09
CA SER A 317 14.98 -11.39 -20.48
C SER A 317 16.38 -11.48 -21.07
N LYS A 318 17.08 -10.36 -21.27
CA LYS A 318 18.46 -10.36 -21.77
C LYS A 318 19.42 -10.84 -20.68
N PRO A 319 20.41 -11.67 -21.03
CA PRO A 319 21.37 -12.20 -20.05
C PRO A 319 22.32 -11.14 -19.50
N GLN A 320 22.50 -10.04 -20.25
CA GLN A 320 23.41 -8.94 -19.87
C GLN A 320 22.93 -7.62 -20.47
N GLY A 321 23.46 -6.53 -19.95
CA GLY A 321 23.15 -5.17 -20.39
C GLY A 321 22.62 -4.32 -19.26
N MET A 322 22.23 -3.08 -19.58
CA MET A 322 21.80 -2.12 -18.57
C MET A 322 20.40 -1.58 -18.88
N ILE A 323 19.52 -1.65 -17.90
CA ILE A 323 18.19 -1.05 -17.91
C ILE A 323 18.20 0.16 -16.95
N LEU A 324 17.84 1.33 -17.47
CA LEU A 324 17.80 2.57 -16.71
C LEU A 324 16.37 3.07 -16.55
N VAL A 325 15.97 3.33 -15.32
CA VAL A 325 14.68 3.95 -15.01
C VAL A 325 14.92 5.36 -14.51
N THR A 326 14.30 6.35 -15.15
CA THR A 326 14.52 7.76 -14.82
C THR A 326 13.24 8.50 -14.50
N GLY A 327 13.37 9.62 -13.82
CA GLY A 327 12.27 10.48 -13.42
C GLY A 327 12.53 11.16 -12.08
N PRO A 328 11.70 12.13 -11.67
CA PRO A 328 11.83 12.82 -10.39
C PRO A 328 11.55 11.89 -9.22
N THR A 329 11.82 12.38 -8.01
CA THR A 329 11.42 11.68 -6.78
C THR A 329 9.90 11.50 -6.75
N GLY A 330 9.46 10.32 -6.35
CA GLY A 330 8.03 9.97 -6.30
C GLY A 330 7.41 9.59 -7.65
N SER A 331 8.18 9.42 -8.73
CA SER A 331 7.66 8.95 -10.02
C SER A 331 7.43 7.44 -10.08
N GLY A 332 7.74 6.68 -9.03
CA GLY A 332 7.51 5.24 -8.95
C GLY A 332 8.64 4.36 -9.48
N LYS A 333 9.85 4.89 -9.68
CA LYS A 333 11.02 4.16 -10.20
C LYS A 333 11.29 2.86 -9.45
N THR A 334 11.35 2.94 -8.11
CA THR A 334 11.62 1.79 -7.24
C THR A 334 10.61 0.67 -7.44
N VAL A 335 9.31 1.02 -7.57
CA VAL A 335 8.25 0.04 -7.79
C VAL A 335 8.43 -0.67 -9.13
N SER A 336 8.75 0.07 -10.20
CA SER A 336 9.00 -0.52 -11.53
C SER A 336 10.22 -1.44 -11.53
N LEU A 337 11.32 -1.05 -10.84
CA LEU A 337 12.50 -1.90 -10.68
C LEU A 337 12.20 -3.14 -9.85
N TYR A 338 11.52 -2.99 -8.71
CA TYR A 338 11.17 -4.12 -7.86
C TYR A 338 10.22 -5.10 -8.55
N THR A 339 9.26 -4.61 -9.35
CA THR A 339 8.43 -5.48 -10.20
C THR A 339 9.29 -6.25 -11.21
N GLY A 340 10.28 -5.61 -11.83
CA GLY A 340 11.24 -6.28 -12.71
C GLY A 340 12.07 -7.34 -11.98
N LEU A 341 12.61 -7.00 -10.80
CA LEU A 341 13.35 -7.95 -9.97
C LEU A 341 12.48 -9.14 -9.53
N ASN A 342 11.23 -8.90 -9.14
CA ASN A 342 10.32 -9.99 -8.75
C ASN A 342 10.02 -10.96 -9.91
N ILE A 343 9.94 -10.47 -11.15
CA ILE A 343 9.76 -11.32 -12.34
C ILE A 343 10.98 -12.23 -12.55
N LEU A 344 12.18 -11.71 -12.26
CA LEU A 344 13.46 -12.40 -12.46
C LEU A 344 13.87 -13.27 -11.25
N ASN A 345 13.23 -13.06 -10.09
CA ASN A 345 13.61 -13.68 -8.83
C ASN A 345 13.15 -15.14 -8.74
N THR A 346 13.98 -16.04 -9.25
CA THR A 346 13.83 -17.49 -9.13
C THR A 346 14.93 -18.07 -8.24
N SER A 347 14.79 -19.32 -7.83
CA SER A 347 15.81 -20.01 -7.03
C SER A 347 17.16 -20.24 -7.75
N GLU A 348 17.18 -20.05 -9.07
CA GLU A 348 18.34 -20.27 -9.93
C GLU A 348 19.11 -18.98 -10.23
N VAL A 349 18.63 -17.82 -9.79
CA VAL A 349 19.19 -16.51 -10.13
C VAL A 349 19.69 -15.79 -8.88
N ASN A 350 20.96 -15.40 -8.88
CA ASN A 350 21.56 -14.61 -7.81
C ASN A 350 21.38 -13.11 -8.07
N ILE A 351 20.48 -12.48 -7.29
CA ILE A 351 20.17 -11.05 -7.38
C ILE A 351 20.78 -10.31 -6.20
N SER A 352 21.55 -9.27 -6.48
CA SER A 352 22.12 -8.38 -5.46
C SER A 352 21.75 -6.93 -5.72
N THR A 353 21.34 -6.19 -4.68
CA THR A 353 20.98 -4.78 -4.78
C THR A 353 21.76 -3.91 -3.80
N ALA A 354 22.13 -2.70 -4.23
CA ALA A 354 22.71 -1.67 -3.39
C ALA A 354 21.75 -0.46 -3.37
N GLU A 355 21.28 -0.07 -2.18
CA GLU A 355 20.19 0.90 -2.01
C GLU A 355 20.46 1.90 -0.89
N ASP A 356 20.00 3.15 -1.04
CA ASP A 356 20.16 4.22 -0.05
C ASP A 356 18.84 4.95 0.24
N PRO A 357 18.06 4.36 1.18
CA PRO A 357 18.20 3.05 1.79
C PRO A 357 17.29 1.99 1.11
N VAL A 358 17.36 0.73 1.57
CA VAL A 358 16.38 -0.31 1.18
C VAL A 358 14.98 0.14 1.55
N GLU A 359 14.09 0.24 0.55
CA GLU A 359 12.70 0.70 0.76
C GLU A 359 11.81 -0.42 1.29
N ILE A 360 11.84 -1.58 0.66
CA ILE A 360 11.01 -2.74 0.97
C ILE A 360 11.88 -3.99 0.88
N ASN A 361 11.72 -4.90 1.84
CA ASN A 361 12.40 -6.18 1.81
C ASN A 361 11.82 -7.11 0.73
N LEU A 362 12.68 -7.58 -0.18
CA LEU A 362 12.35 -8.54 -1.22
C LEU A 362 12.91 -9.92 -0.83
N PRO A 363 12.04 -10.90 -0.48
CA PRO A 363 12.52 -12.25 -0.20
C PRO A 363 13.25 -12.85 -1.41
N GLY A 364 14.40 -13.50 -1.19
CA GLY A 364 15.21 -14.08 -2.25
C GLY A 364 16.21 -13.12 -2.93
N VAL A 365 16.24 -11.85 -2.53
CA VAL A 365 17.16 -10.82 -3.05
C VAL A 365 18.16 -10.41 -1.98
N ASN A 366 19.44 -10.35 -2.32
CA ASN A 366 20.51 -9.88 -1.44
C ASN A 366 20.55 -8.35 -1.44
N GLN A 367 19.80 -7.71 -0.54
CA GLN A 367 19.67 -6.25 -0.47
C GLN A 367 20.70 -5.66 0.48
N VAL A 368 21.60 -4.81 -0.04
CA VAL A 368 22.62 -4.09 0.72
C VAL A 368 22.19 -2.65 0.92
N GLN A 369 22.09 -2.23 2.18
CA GLN A 369 21.87 -0.82 2.50
C GLN A 369 23.19 -0.08 2.56
N ILE A 370 23.31 0.99 1.77
CA ILE A 370 24.47 1.87 1.75
C ILE A 370 24.67 2.54 3.12
N ASN A 371 25.92 2.60 3.57
CA ASN A 371 26.32 3.23 4.83
C ASN A 371 27.62 4.02 4.63
N PRO A 372 27.56 5.29 4.20
CA PRO A 372 28.74 6.10 3.94
C PRO A 372 29.61 6.30 5.19
N LYS A 373 29.00 6.32 6.39
CA LYS A 373 29.75 6.44 7.66
C LYS A 373 30.69 5.27 7.91
N ALA A 374 30.31 4.09 7.44
CA ALA A 374 31.13 2.87 7.51
C ALA A 374 32.02 2.67 6.26
N GLY A 375 32.01 3.61 5.29
CA GLY A 375 32.73 3.49 4.03
C GLY A 375 32.04 2.59 2.98
N LEU A 376 30.83 2.11 3.25
CA LEU A 376 30.05 1.31 2.29
C LEU A 376 29.28 2.25 1.34
N THR A 377 29.91 2.53 0.19
CA THR A 377 29.34 3.33 -0.90
C THR A 377 28.76 2.44 -2.00
N PHE A 378 28.00 3.04 -2.96
CA PHE A 378 27.53 2.31 -4.14
C PHE A 378 28.67 1.64 -4.91
N ALA A 379 29.75 2.37 -5.17
CA ALA A 379 30.93 1.86 -5.87
C ALA A 379 31.58 0.69 -5.12
N SER A 380 31.75 0.78 -3.79
CA SER A 380 32.34 -0.29 -2.98
C SER A 380 31.44 -1.54 -2.93
N ALA A 381 30.11 -1.37 -2.82
CA ALA A 381 29.16 -2.46 -2.86
C ALA A 381 29.18 -3.18 -4.21
N LEU A 382 29.15 -2.44 -5.33
CA LEU A 382 29.24 -3.00 -6.68
C LEU A 382 30.51 -3.81 -6.91
N ARG A 383 31.69 -3.28 -6.49
CA ARG A 383 32.94 -4.06 -6.58
C ARG A 383 32.89 -5.35 -5.79
N SER A 384 32.17 -5.39 -4.68
CA SER A 384 31.98 -6.58 -3.89
C SER A 384 31.04 -7.56 -4.60
N PHE A 385 29.93 -7.10 -5.16
CA PHE A 385 28.98 -7.95 -5.89
C PHE A 385 29.66 -8.72 -7.01
N LEU A 386 30.50 -8.07 -7.83
CA LEU A 386 31.23 -8.71 -8.93
C LEU A 386 32.16 -9.86 -8.50
N ARG A 387 32.36 -10.06 -7.20
CA ARG A 387 33.12 -11.19 -6.64
C ARG A 387 32.23 -12.21 -5.92
N GLN A 388 30.90 -12.03 -5.98
CA GLN A 388 29.92 -12.91 -5.33
C GLN A 388 29.00 -13.61 -6.33
N ASP A 389 29.48 -13.77 -7.56
CA ASP A 389 28.80 -14.50 -8.64
C ASP A 389 27.31 -14.05 -8.82
N PRO A 390 27.05 -12.76 -9.05
CA PRO A 390 25.71 -12.29 -9.29
C PRO A 390 25.30 -12.49 -10.74
N ASP A 391 24.05 -12.83 -11.00
CA ASP A 391 23.45 -12.78 -12.35
C ASP A 391 22.87 -11.39 -12.62
N ILE A 392 22.23 -10.81 -11.61
CA ILE A 392 21.53 -9.54 -11.69
C ILE A 392 22.00 -8.61 -10.59
N VAL A 393 22.32 -7.39 -10.98
CA VAL A 393 22.73 -6.33 -10.05
C VAL A 393 21.80 -5.12 -10.17
N MET A 394 21.25 -4.66 -9.05
CA MET A 394 20.54 -3.39 -9.03
C MET A 394 21.33 -2.36 -8.23
N VAL A 395 21.50 -1.18 -8.82
CA VAL A 395 22.09 0.00 -8.16
C VAL A 395 20.96 1.01 -7.98
N GLY A 396 20.64 1.36 -6.74
CA GLY A 396 19.54 2.26 -6.43
C GLY A 396 19.55 3.52 -7.27
N GLU A 397 20.73 4.14 -7.41
CA GLU A 397 20.94 5.26 -8.33
C GLU A 397 22.42 5.43 -8.72
N ILE A 398 22.66 6.02 -9.89
CA ILE A 398 23.97 6.41 -10.38
C ILE A 398 24.09 7.94 -10.26
N ARG A 399 25.02 8.41 -9.37
CA ARG A 399 25.25 9.84 -9.11
C ARG A 399 26.58 10.34 -9.63
N ASP A 400 27.55 9.46 -9.78
CA ASP A 400 28.95 9.76 -10.06
C ASP A 400 29.55 8.83 -11.12
N LEU A 401 30.68 9.25 -11.68
CA LEU A 401 31.38 8.52 -12.74
C LEU A 401 31.88 7.15 -12.25
N GLU A 402 32.39 7.05 -11.03
CA GLU A 402 32.95 5.81 -10.48
C GLU A 402 31.88 4.72 -10.43
N THR A 403 30.69 5.03 -9.90
CA THR A 403 29.55 4.10 -9.85
C THR A 403 29.10 3.72 -11.26
N ALA A 404 29.03 4.70 -12.19
CA ALA A 404 28.63 4.48 -13.57
C ALA A 404 29.58 3.51 -14.30
N GLU A 405 30.90 3.71 -14.17
CA GLU A 405 31.90 2.86 -14.81
C GLU A 405 31.84 1.41 -14.33
N ILE A 406 31.68 1.19 -13.02
CA ILE A 406 31.59 -0.17 -12.47
C ILE A 406 30.30 -0.85 -12.95
N ALA A 407 29.16 -0.13 -12.94
CA ALA A 407 27.87 -0.62 -13.40
C ALA A 407 27.90 -1.00 -14.91
N ILE A 408 28.51 -0.14 -15.74
CA ILE A 408 28.71 -0.40 -17.17
C ILE A 408 29.61 -1.62 -17.39
N LYS A 409 30.73 -1.71 -16.66
CA LYS A 409 31.62 -2.86 -16.74
C LYS A 409 30.88 -4.16 -16.38
N ALA A 410 30.05 -4.16 -15.35
CA ALA A 410 29.20 -5.29 -15.01
C ALA A 410 28.28 -5.66 -16.18
N ALA A 411 27.59 -4.68 -16.77
CA ALA A 411 26.69 -4.88 -17.91
C ALA A 411 27.40 -5.41 -19.17
N GLN A 412 28.69 -5.16 -19.33
CA GLN A 412 29.51 -5.65 -20.45
C GLN A 412 30.12 -7.04 -20.19
N THR A 413 30.14 -7.48 -18.92
CA THR A 413 30.82 -8.73 -18.51
C THR A 413 29.87 -9.83 -18.07
N GLY A 414 28.65 -9.86 -18.60
CA GLY A 414 27.74 -10.98 -18.40
C GLY A 414 26.61 -10.75 -17.38
N HIS A 415 26.44 -9.51 -16.87
CA HIS A 415 25.43 -9.25 -15.84
C HIS A 415 24.29 -8.37 -16.39
N LEU A 416 23.07 -8.62 -15.93
CA LEU A 416 21.97 -7.70 -16.13
C LEU A 416 21.99 -6.63 -15.01
N VAL A 417 22.16 -5.37 -15.39
CA VAL A 417 22.25 -4.25 -14.47
C VAL A 417 20.99 -3.39 -14.54
N LEU A 418 20.34 -3.16 -13.40
CA LEU A 418 19.21 -2.25 -13.28
C LEU A 418 19.65 -1.03 -12.44
N SER A 419 19.30 0.18 -12.87
CA SER A 419 19.61 1.37 -12.08
C SER A 419 18.65 2.53 -12.34
N THR A 420 18.79 3.59 -11.54
CA THR A 420 18.05 4.84 -11.74
C THR A 420 18.96 6.04 -11.97
N LEU A 421 18.40 7.02 -12.66
CA LEU A 421 18.90 8.39 -12.74
C LEU A 421 17.77 9.38 -12.47
N HIS A 422 18.15 10.65 -12.28
CA HIS A 422 17.22 11.76 -12.11
C HIS A 422 17.27 12.69 -13.32
N THR A 423 16.58 12.30 -14.40
CA THR A 423 16.39 13.11 -15.62
C THR A 423 14.92 13.14 -16.00
N ASN A 424 14.51 14.06 -16.86
CA ASN A 424 13.12 14.26 -17.22
C ASN A 424 12.64 13.40 -18.39
N SER A 425 13.55 12.95 -19.26
CA SER A 425 13.27 12.11 -20.41
C SER A 425 14.31 11.01 -20.60
N ALA A 426 13.99 10.01 -21.42
CA ALA A 426 14.92 8.93 -21.75
C ALA A 426 16.15 9.42 -22.50
N ALA A 427 15.99 10.33 -23.44
CA ALA A 427 17.11 10.89 -24.20
C ALA A 427 18.06 11.74 -23.34
N GLU A 428 17.51 12.53 -22.39
CA GLU A 428 18.32 13.28 -21.42
C GLU A 428 19.19 12.38 -20.55
N THR A 429 18.75 11.16 -20.27
CA THR A 429 19.53 10.19 -19.48
C THR A 429 20.87 9.88 -20.14
N LEU A 430 20.88 9.68 -21.45
CA LEU A 430 22.12 9.45 -22.20
C LEU A 430 23.06 10.65 -22.13
N THR A 431 22.53 11.85 -22.36
CA THR A 431 23.29 13.10 -22.26
C THR A 431 23.83 13.28 -20.83
N ARG A 432 23.06 12.93 -19.81
CA ARG A 432 23.49 13.00 -18.42
C ARG A 432 24.65 12.07 -18.13
N MET A 433 24.62 10.84 -18.65
CA MET A 433 25.74 9.88 -18.50
C MET A 433 27.01 10.41 -19.20
N MET A 434 26.89 10.95 -20.41
CA MET A 434 28.03 11.58 -21.12
C MET A 434 28.60 12.75 -20.33
N ASN A 435 27.74 13.61 -19.77
CA ASN A 435 28.16 14.76 -18.95
C ASN A 435 28.82 14.35 -17.62
N MET A 436 28.52 13.16 -17.10
CA MET A 436 29.25 12.59 -15.96
C MET A 436 30.65 12.08 -16.34
N GLY A 437 31.00 12.06 -17.63
CA GLY A 437 32.28 11.60 -18.14
C GLY A 437 32.27 10.17 -18.67
N VAL A 438 31.12 9.51 -18.75
CA VAL A 438 31.05 8.16 -19.32
C VAL A 438 31.30 8.21 -20.82
N PRO A 439 32.26 7.43 -21.36
CA PRO A 439 32.53 7.38 -22.80
C PRO A 439 31.32 6.91 -23.60
N ALA A 440 31.05 7.56 -24.73
CA ALA A 440 29.90 7.28 -25.58
C ALA A 440 29.80 5.81 -26.04
N PHE A 441 30.95 5.19 -26.37
CA PHE A 441 31.00 3.78 -26.79
C PHE A 441 30.61 2.81 -25.67
N ASN A 442 30.90 3.14 -24.41
CA ASN A 442 30.50 2.35 -23.26
C ASN A 442 28.99 2.40 -23.04
N ILE A 443 28.38 3.59 -23.22
CA ILE A 443 26.93 3.76 -23.13
C ILE A 443 26.25 2.97 -24.26
N ALA A 444 26.70 3.14 -25.50
CA ALA A 444 26.12 2.49 -26.69
C ALA A 444 26.18 0.95 -26.61
N SER A 445 27.23 0.38 -26.02
CA SER A 445 27.42 -1.07 -25.93
C SER A 445 26.79 -1.72 -24.70
N SER A 446 26.47 -0.98 -23.64
CA SER A 446 25.95 -1.52 -22.40
C SER A 446 24.46 -1.26 -22.16
N VAL A 447 23.97 -0.06 -22.49
CA VAL A 447 22.57 0.30 -22.25
C VAL A 447 21.65 -0.42 -23.26
N THR A 448 20.63 -1.09 -22.75
CA THR A 448 19.64 -1.82 -23.58
C THR A 448 18.31 -1.11 -23.65
N LEU A 449 17.87 -0.51 -22.54
CA LEU A 449 16.61 0.19 -22.43
C LEU A 449 16.73 1.35 -21.43
N ILE A 450 16.10 2.47 -21.77
CA ILE A 450 15.87 3.59 -20.85
C ILE A 450 14.38 3.85 -20.76
N MET A 451 13.86 3.94 -19.53
CA MET A 451 12.46 4.19 -19.25
C MET A 451 12.31 5.44 -18.41
N ALA A 452 11.81 6.53 -19.00
CA ALA A 452 11.40 7.68 -18.22
C ALA A 452 9.97 7.49 -17.71
N GLN A 453 9.73 7.91 -16.48
CA GLN A 453 8.49 7.61 -15.75
C GLN A 453 7.94 8.80 -14.98
N ARG A 454 6.61 8.95 -15.02
CA ARG A 454 5.80 9.83 -14.16
C ARG A 454 4.63 9.04 -13.58
N LEU A 455 4.05 9.53 -12.48
CA LEU A 455 2.79 9.03 -11.94
C LEU A 455 1.70 10.06 -12.14
N ALA A 456 0.61 9.65 -12.79
CA ALA A 456 -0.64 10.40 -12.90
C ALA A 456 -1.65 9.87 -11.89
N ARG A 457 -2.51 10.74 -11.35
CA ARG A 457 -3.66 10.33 -10.55
C ARG A 457 -4.72 9.71 -11.46
N LYS A 458 -5.32 8.61 -11.04
CA LYS A 458 -6.43 7.97 -11.74
C LYS A 458 -7.73 8.71 -11.41
N LEU A 459 -8.55 8.95 -12.42
CA LEU A 459 -9.91 9.42 -12.21
C LEU A 459 -10.69 8.41 -11.37
N CYS A 460 -11.52 8.92 -10.47
CA CYS A 460 -12.43 8.09 -9.71
C CYS A 460 -13.54 7.55 -10.61
N ASP A 461 -13.68 6.23 -10.70
CA ASP A 461 -14.67 5.59 -11.56
C ASP A 461 -16.12 5.90 -11.15
N HIS A 462 -16.36 6.22 -9.86
CA HIS A 462 -17.68 6.54 -9.34
C HIS A 462 -18.18 7.94 -9.70
N CYS A 463 -17.27 8.91 -9.91
CA CYS A 463 -17.71 10.30 -10.08
C CYS A 463 -17.12 11.03 -11.28
N LYS A 464 -16.25 10.39 -12.10
CA LYS A 464 -15.75 11.02 -13.32
C LYS A 464 -16.91 11.39 -14.26
N ALA A 465 -16.85 12.57 -14.86
CA ALA A 465 -17.84 13.04 -15.82
C ALA A 465 -17.22 13.33 -17.17
N PRO A 466 -17.97 13.21 -18.29
CA PRO A 466 -17.48 13.59 -19.60
C PRO A 466 -17.01 15.04 -19.62
N GLU A 467 -15.91 15.31 -20.31
CA GLU A 467 -15.35 16.64 -20.55
C GLU A 467 -15.46 16.99 -22.02
N VAL A 468 -16.03 18.12 -22.34
CA VAL A 468 -16.11 18.62 -23.70
C VAL A 468 -15.00 19.66 -23.90
N VAL A 469 -14.09 19.38 -24.82
CA VAL A 469 -12.97 20.26 -25.19
C VAL A 469 -13.10 20.57 -26.67
N PRO A 470 -12.90 21.83 -27.11
CA PRO A 470 -12.94 22.19 -28.52
C PRO A 470 -11.92 21.42 -29.37
N GLU A 471 -12.29 21.04 -30.59
CA GLU A 471 -11.40 20.26 -31.49
C GLU A 471 -10.06 20.97 -31.78
N ALA A 472 -10.09 22.30 -31.93
CA ALA A 472 -8.89 23.10 -32.17
C ALA A 472 -7.88 22.95 -30.97
N GLU A 473 -8.39 22.99 -29.74
CA GLU A 473 -7.57 22.82 -28.54
C GLU A 473 -7.03 21.40 -28.43
N LEU A 474 -7.84 20.39 -28.78
CA LEU A 474 -7.40 18.99 -28.78
C LEU A 474 -6.24 18.74 -29.74
N LEU A 475 -6.27 19.37 -30.95
CA LEU A 475 -5.18 19.28 -31.93
C LEU A 475 -3.90 19.95 -31.39
N GLU A 476 -4.02 21.13 -30.77
CA GLU A 476 -2.89 21.83 -30.15
C GLU A 476 -2.27 21.02 -29.00
N LEU A 477 -3.09 20.30 -28.25
CA LEU A 477 -2.64 19.44 -27.15
C LEU A 477 -1.91 18.19 -27.64
N GLY A 478 -2.05 17.82 -28.92
CA GLY A 478 -1.32 16.73 -29.56
C GLY A 478 -2.18 15.50 -29.92
N PHE A 479 -3.51 15.60 -29.84
CA PHE A 479 -4.40 14.57 -30.41
C PHE A 479 -4.40 14.64 -31.93
N THR A 480 -4.59 13.51 -32.60
CA THR A 480 -4.64 13.42 -34.05
C THR A 480 -6.08 13.57 -34.58
N GLN A 481 -6.24 14.04 -35.84
CA GLN A 481 -7.55 14.09 -36.48
C GLN A 481 -8.24 12.72 -36.54
N GLN A 482 -7.47 11.64 -36.69
CA GLN A 482 -8.01 10.28 -36.68
C GLN A 482 -8.63 9.92 -35.30
N GLN A 483 -8.01 10.34 -34.19
CA GLN A 483 -8.55 10.14 -32.85
C GLN A 483 -9.84 10.94 -32.62
N LEU A 484 -9.91 12.16 -33.15
CA LEU A 484 -11.11 13.01 -33.09
C LEU A 484 -12.26 12.38 -33.89
N ALA A 485 -11.98 11.95 -35.13
CA ALA A 485 -12.98 11.30 -35.99
C ALA A 485 -13.48 9.96 -35.41
N ALA A 486 -12.68 9.27 -34.63
CA ALA A 486 -13.06 8.05 -33.93
C ALA A 486 -13.94 8.28 -32.68
N GLY A 487 -14.32 9.53 -32.36
CA GLY A 487 -15.18 9.87 -31.24
C GLY A 487 -14.44 9.92 -29.92
N LEU A 488 -13.38 10.73 -29.84
CA LEU A 488 -12.60 10.95 -28.63
C LEU A 488 -13.50 11.36 -27.45
N ARG A 489 -13.42 10.62 -26.35
CA ARG A 489 -14.12 10.95 -25.11
C ARG A 489 -13.10 11.22 -24.00
N LEU A 490 -13.14 12.40 -23.44
CA LEU A 490 -12.35 12.79 -22.28
C LEU A 490 -13.22 12.88 -21.03
N PHE A 491 -12.59 12.76 -19.88
CA PHE A 491 -13.27 12.81 -18.58
C PHE A 491 -12.56 13.77 -17.65
N LYS A 492 -13.36 14.48 -16.83
CA LYS A 492 -12.90 15.39 -15.79
C LYS A 492 -13.20 14.84 -14.41
N PRO A 493 -12.39 15.22 -13.38
CA PRO A 493 -12.68 14.89 -11.99
C PRO A 493 -13.86 15.72 -11.49
N VAL A 494 -14.73 15.10 -10.67
CA VAL A 494 -15.84 15.78 -10.01
C VAL A 494 -15.64 15.83 -8.50
N GLY A 495 -15.47 14.66 -7.89
CA GLY A 495 -15.34 14.49 -6.44
C GLY A 495 -16.55 13.76 -5.84
N CYS A 496 -16.29 12.83 -4.92
CA CYS A 496 -17.30 12.11 -4.14
C CYS A 496 -16.70 11.64 -2.82
N LYS A 497 -17.50 10.98 -1.98
CA LYS A 497 -17.05 10.45 -0.68
C LYS A 497 -15.96 9.37 -0.81
N GLU A 498 -15.89 8.67 -1.95
CA GLU A 498 -14.94 7.58 -2.22
C GLU A 498 -13.57 8.04 -2.74
N CYS A 499 -13.37 9.35 -2.96
CA CYS A 499 -12.16 9.84 -3.62
C CYS A 499 -11.69 11.19 -3.08
N SER A 500 -10.46 11.57 -3.42
CA SER A 500 -9.91 12.87 -3.10
C SER A 500 -9.95 13.78 -4.32
N GLY A 501 -10.87 14.75 -4.34
CA GLY A 501 -11.00 15.72 -5.43
C GLY A 501 -11.23 15.12 -6.81
N GLY A 502 -11.96 14.01 -6.89
CA GLY A 502 -12.25 13.32 -8.15
C GLY A 502 -11.18 12.30 -8.60
N TYR A 503 -10.16 12.04 -7.78
CA TYR A 503 -9.08 11.09 -8.09
C TYR A 503 -8.95 10.03 -6.99
N ARG A 504 -8.59 8.80 -7.40
CA ARG A 504 -8.32 7.69 -6.49
C ARG A 504 -7.22 6.79 -7.06
N GLY A 505 -6.08 6.75 -6.39
CA GLY A 505 -4.91 5.97 -6.80
C GLY A 505 -4.14 6.60 -7.96
N ARG A 506 -3.09 5.92 -8.40
CA ARG A 506 -2.13 6.42 -9.40
C ARG A 506 -1.91 5.40 -10.50
N VAL A 507 -1.43 5.87 -11.66
CA VAL A 507 -1.04 5.05 -12.83
C VAL A 507 0.27 5.57 -13.38
N GLY A 508 1.15 4.67 -13.84
CA GLY A 508 2.40 5.03 -14.49
C GLY A 508 2.16 5.60 -15.90
N ILE A 509 2.93 6.62 -16.23
CA ILE A 509 3.09 7.16 -17.59
C ILE A 509 4.54 6.94 -17.97
N TYR A 510 4.77 6.32 -19.12
CA TYR A 510 6.08 5.82 -19.51
C TYR A 510 6.50 6.33 -20.88
N GLU A 511 7.79 6.65 -21.01
CA GLU A 511 8.52 6.86 -22.23
C GLU A 511 9.63 5.81 -22.27
N ILE A 512 9.54 4.84 -23.18
CA ILE A 512 10.50 3.74 -23.30
C ILE A 512 11.31 3.90 -24.57
N MET A 513 12.63 4.02 -24.42
CA MET A 513 13.60 4.12 -25.47
C MET A 513 14.49 2.87 -25.48
N LEU A 514 14.46 2.13 -26.55
CA LEU A 514 15.38 1.02 -26.79
C LEU A 514 16.68 1.56 -27.40
N MET A 515 17.82 0.98 -27.04
CA MET A 515 19.08 1.26 -27.69
C MET A 515 19.08 0.61 -29.09
N SER A 516 18.83 1.38 -30.13
CA SER A 516 18.94 0.96 -31.52
C SER A 516 20.32 1.31 -32.10
N ASP A 517 20.66 0.69 -33.24
CA ASP A 517 21.90 1.03 -33.97
C ASP A 517 21.95 2.51 -34.37
N ASN A 518 20.82 3.10 -34.72
CA ASN A 518 20.74 4.52 -35.09
C ASN A 518 21.01 5.42 -33.87
N ILE A 519 20.41 5.11 -32.72
CA ILE A 519 20.65 5.84 -31.48
C ILE A 519 22.10 5.67 -31.03
N ALA A 520 22.65 4.44 -31.10
CA ALA A 520 24.05 4.18 -30.79
C ALA A 520 25.01 5.00 -31.65
N LYS A 521 24.77 5.07 -32.97
CA LYS A 521 25.56 5.91 -33.91
C LYS A 521 25.48 7.39 -33.54
N LEU A 522 24.30 7.91 -33.20
CA LEU A 522 24.13 9.30 -32.79
C LEU A 522 24.89 9.63 -31.51
N ILE A 523 24.85 8.75 -30.51
CA ILE A 523 25.59 8.90 -29.27
C ILE A 523 27.10 8.96 -29.54
N MET A 524 27.60 8.07 -30.41
CA MET A 524 29.01 8.03 -30.83
C MET A 524 29.45 9.30 -31.58
N GLN A 525 28.53 9.99 -32.25
CA GLN A 525 28.76 11.26 -32.93
C GLN A 525 28.61 12.48 -32.02
N GLY A 526 28.27 12.29 -30.73
CA GLY A 526 28.10 13.36 -29.75
C GLY A 526 26.78 14.13 -29.93
N ALA A 527 25.72 13.48 -30.46
CA ALA A 527 24.41 14.08 -30.63
C ALA A 527 23.79 14.53 -29.29
N ASN A 528 23.02 15.62 -29.34
CA ASN A 528 22.30 16.11 -28.16
C ASN A 528 20.98 15.33 -27.94
N SER A 529 20.37 15.58 -26.78
CA SER A 529 19.12 14.88 -26.38
C SER A 529 17.96 15.09 -27.34
N LEU A 530 17.86 16.26 -28.02
CA LEU A 530 16.79 16.55 -29.00
C LEU A 530 16.94 15.69 -30.25
N GLN A 531 18.17 15.54 -30.75
CA GLN A 531 18.46 14.72 -31.92
C GLN A 531 18.19 13.23 -31.62
N ILE A 532 18.59 12.76 -30.45
CA ILE A 532 18.35 11.40 -29.99
C ILE A 532 16.84 11.16 -29.88
N ALA A 533 16.10 12.07 -29.22
CA ALA A 533 14.65 11.97 -29.07
C ALA A 533 13.91 11.94 -30.41
N ALA A 534 14.33 12.76 -31.38
CA ALA A 534 13.73 12.79 -32.72
C ALA A 534 13.88 11.45 -33.47
N ILE A 535 15.02 10.78 -33.36
CA ILE A 535 15.23 9.45 -33.94
C ILE A 535 14.43 8.38 -33.18
N ALA A 536 14.48 8.41 -31.85
CA ALA A 536 13.70 7.47 -31.02
C ALA A 536 12.20 7.55 -31.33
N GLN A 537 11.65 8.77 -31.51
CA GLN A 537 10.24 8.96 -31.91
C GLN A 537 9.96 8.43 -33.31
N LYS A 538 10.85 8.62 -34.30
CA LYS A 538 10.71 8.02 -35.64
C LYS A 538 10.72 6.49 -35.58
N GLU A 539 11.44 5.88 -34.65
CA GLU A 539 11.45 4.46 -34.39
C GLU A 539 10.24 4.00 -33.54
N GLY A 540 9.35 4.92 -33.20
CA GLY A 540 8.07 4.68 -32.55
C GLY A 540 8.09 4.79 -31.04
N MET A 541 9.09 5.45 -30.43
CA MET A 541 9.03 5.82 -29.02
C MET A 541 7.89 6.83 -28.82
N ARG A 542 7.03 6.56 -27.83
CA ARG A 542 6.05 7.54 -27.36
C ARG A 542 6.68 8.38 -26.27
N THR A 543 6.54 9.70 -26.34
CA THR A 543 6.96 10.60 -25.29
C THR A 543 6.08 10.44 -24.04
N LEU A 544 6.51 10.93 -22.90
CA LEU A 544 5.68 10.97 -21.68
C LEU A 544 4.33 11.64 -21.94
N ARG A 545 4.32 12.75 -22.74
CA ARG A 545 3.09 13.47 -23.07
C ARG A 545 2.16 12.62 -23.93
N THR A 546 2.65 12.02 -25.02
CA THR A 546 1.81 11.19 -25.90
C THR A 546 1.30 9.94 -25.18
N SER A 547 2.09 9.33 -24.31
CA SER A 547 1.66 8.22 -23.45
C SER A 547 0.59 8.66 -22.43
N GLY A 548 0.72 9.87 -21.90
CA GLY A 548 -0.26 10.48 -21.00
C GLY A 548 -1.59 10.78 -21.69
N LEU A 549 -1.55 11.39 -22.88
CA LEU A 549 -2.75 11.68 -23.68
C LEU A 549 -3.51 10.40 -24.04
N GLU A 550 -2.81 9.30 -24.28
CA GLU A 550 -3.44 8.00 -24.51
C GLU A 550 -4.17 7.50 -23.25
N LYS A 551 -3.61 7.68 -22.05
CA LYS A 551 -4.29 7.36 -20.79
C LYS A 551 -5.52 8.26 -20.55
N ALA A 552 -5.46 9.53 -20.95
CA ALA A 552 -6.62 10.42 -20.89
C ALA A 552 -7.73 9.97 -21.86
N ARG A 553 -7.36 9.58 -23.11
CA ARG A 553 -8.28 9.02 -24.10
C ARG A 553 -9.00 7.77 -23.61
N LEU A 554 -8.31 6.92 -22.85
CA LEU A 554 -8.88 5.72 -22.23
C LEU A 554 -9.72 6.03 -20.97
N GLY A 555 -9.84 7.29 -20.56
CA GLY A 555 -10.59 7.70 -19.38
C GLY A 555 -9.97 7.25 -18.05
N VAL A 556 -8.68 6.93 -18.05
CA VAL A 556 -7.93 6.53 -16.84
C VAL A 556 -7.53 7.74 -16.02
N THR A 557 -7.18 8.85 -16.67
CA THR A 557 -6.79 10.12 -16.03
C THR A 557 -7.43 11.29 -16.76
N SER A 558 -7.29 12.51 -16.23
CA SER A 558 -7.80 13.72 -16.87
C SER A 558 -6.71 14.43 -17.69
N LEU A 559 -7.15 15.26 -18.63
CA LEU A 559 -6.27 16.14 -19.40
C LEU A 559 -5.51 17.13 -18.49
N ALA A 560 -6.19 17.69 -17.50
CA ALA A 560 -5.59 18.59 -16.51
C ALA A 560 -4.43 17.92 -15.75
N GLU A 561 -4.59 16.64 -15.39
CA GLU A 561 -3.52 15.89 -14.71
C GLU A 561 -2.32 15.63 -15.63
N ILE A 562 -2.57 15.29 -16.90
CA ILE A 562 -1.48 15.10 -17.88
C ILE A 562 -0.73 16.41 -18.10
N ASN A 563 -1.44 17.54 -18.25
CA ASN A 563 -0.80 18.84 -18.34
C ASN A 563 0.08 19.13 -17.12
N ARG A 564 -0.42 18.85 -15.91
CA ARG A 564 0.33 19.05 -14.65
C ARG A 564 1.66 18.29 -14.58
N ILE A 565 1.73 17.06 -15.12
CA ILE A 565 2.89 16.18 -14.95
C ILE A 565 3.82 16.13 -16.17
N THR A 566 3.37 16.62 -17.34
CA THR A 566 4.13 16.57 -18.60
C THR A 566 4.46 17.94 -19.19
N THR A 567 4.04 19.06 -18.57
CA THR A 567 4.55 20.39 -18.88
C THR A 567 5.96 20.53 -18.30
N ASN A 568 6.89 20.90 -19.14
CA ASN A 568 8.28 21.17 -18.77
C ASN A 568 8.40 22.53 -18.07
#